data_aa03d3a6f158f9a14c5d24ad42afd4ea
#
_entry.id   aa03d3a6f158f9a14c5d24ad42afd4ea
#
_cell.length_a   1.000
_cell.length_b   1.000
_cell.length_c   1.000
_cell.angle_alpha   90.00
_cell.angle_beta   90.00
_cell.angle_gamma   90.00
#
_symmetry.space_group_name_H-M   'P 1'
#
loop_
_entity.id
_entity.type
_entity.pdbx_description
1 polymer ?
#
loop_
_entity_poly.entity_id
_entity_poly.type
_entity_poly.pdbx_seq_one_letter_code
_entity_poly.pdbx_strand_id
1 'polypeptide(L)'
;MNMSTNSYLEYYLSLLAWIINNGIWNTLADTGLFAAPFGAIILQEWLSARQQGADEGNKGLLSIPRVENRLWMSYVVILFGCMPFFPLNLSSVTFDDAASQRCGVSMAKPADTAWGTTFNTIGEKSANVPVWWYLVHAMSKGITAAATASIPCAPDIRAMRMEIDSSRINDQVLLQEVADFTRDCYGFSRSRLFTNRPELDESQSYDASWIGSTYLLDTPGYYDTDRSRTPRVDWPYNETRDTSLPQVDNGAGYPTCKQWWSDATVGLRDRLVAKVDPNLLTQLRGWLTGRSSAEIEDATLRELVSPRQQSLSMAPGQVFQDYGSSARGGSLTQGINNLATNTGLALGSFSNFPAMNALRAALPMVQAFLIMGTIICLPLVLLISTYQLKALMTITFALFTLHMLTFWWELARWIDSSMLDTLYHQVSATDQALMSLPTAGFMDGTVTAQVIEYVMGVMFVVLPMFFLSVMSWAGYNVGSGVQTLLTRATEGAQAQAEKGTSQLMSAARKSK
;
A
#
# COMPACT_ATOMS: atom_id res chain seq x y z
N MET A 1 -16.01 -4.52 26.26
CA MET A 1 -16.67 -4.27 24.97
C MET A 1 -15.58 -4.13 23.93
N ASN A 2 -15.73 -4.76 22.77
CA ASN A 2 -14.68 -4.74 21.75
C ASN A 2 -15.11 -3.88 20.56
N MET A 3 -14.24 -2.98 20.15
CA MET A 3 -14.37 -2.23 18.88
C MET A 3 -13.45 -2.85 17.85
N SER A 4 -13.98 -3.31 16.71
CA SER A 4 -13.18 -3.88 15.63
C SER A 4 -12.66 -2.79 14.69
N THR A 5 -11.43 -2.94 14.22
CA THR A 5 -10.77 -2.05 13.26
C THR A 5 -10.09 -2.86 12.18
N ASN A 6 -10.04 -2.36 10.95
CA ASN A 6 -9.52 -3.10 9.78
C ASN A 6 -8.16 -2.56 9.31
N SER A 7 -7.61 -1.55 9.98
CA SER A 7 -6.35 -0.91 9.62
C SER A 7 -5.53 -0.63 10.87
N TYR A 8 -4.20 -0.80 10.82
CA TYR A 8 -3.29 -0.47 11.91
C TYR A 8 -3.41 0.99 12.35
N LEU A 9 -3.58 1.89 11.40
CA LEU A 9 -3.73 3.31 11.68
C LEU A 9 -5.08 3.60 12.37
N GLU A 10 -6.17 2.99 11.91
CA GLU A 10 -7.49 3.10 12.53
C GLU A 10 -7.48 2.58 13.98
N TYR A 11 -6.72 1.51 14.26
CA TYR A 11 -6.59 0.93 15.58
C TYR A 11 -6.15 1.97 16.64
N TYR A 12 -5.13 2.78 16.31
CA TYR A 12 -4.65 3.82 17.22
C TYR A 12 -5.47 5.11 17.14
N LEU A 13 -5.86 5.53 15.94
CA LEU A 13 -6.58 6.78 15.75
C LEU A 13 -7.99 6.74 16.30
N SER A 14 -8.65 5.57 16.38
CA SER A 14 -9.98 5.43 17.01
C SER A 14 -9.95 5.81 18.47
N LEU A 15 -8.97 5.31 19.23
CA LEU A 15 -8.84 5.66 20.65
C LEU A 15 -8.49 7.16 20.81
N LEU A 16 -7.57 7.67 20.01
CA LEU A 16 -7.20 9.10 20.04
C LEU A 16 -8.40 10.00 19.76
N ALA A 17 -9.22 9.63 18.75
CA ALA A 17 -10.42 10.38 18.41
C ALA A 17 -11.39 10.51 19.59
N TRP A 18 -11.63 9.42 20.31
CA TRP A 18 -12.51 9.43 21.47
C TRP A 18 -11.92 10.16 22.66
N ILE A 19 -10.61 10.11 22.88
CA ILE A 19 -9.93 10.92 23.91
C ILE A 19 -10.17 12.42 23.66
N ILE A 20 -9.97 12.86 22.42
CA ILE A 20 -10.18 14.27 22.03
C ILE A 20 -11.66 14.65 22.10
N ASN A 21 -12.55 13.78 21.61
CA ASN A 21 -13.99 13.96 21.69
C ASN A 21 -14.47 14.18 23.12
N ASN A 22 -13.99 13.32 24.06
CA ASN A 22 -14.33 13.46 25.48
C ASN A 22 -13.79 14.76 26.07
N GLY A 23 -12.59 15.19 25.69
CA GLY A 23 -12.04 16.47 26.11
C GLY A 23 -12.89 17.66 25.68
N ILE A 24 -13.34 17.63 24.40
CA ILE A 24 -14.27 18.66 23.88
C ILE A 24 -15.61 18.61 24.63
N TRP A 25 -16.20 17.43 24.79
CA TRP A 25 -17.47 17.29 25.50
C TRP A 25 -17.39 17.78 26.95
N ASN A 26 -16.34 17.39 27.69
CA ASN A 26 -16.13 17.84 29.07
C ASN A 26 -16.02 19.37 29.13
N THR A 27 -15.27 19.97 28.22
CA THR A 27 -15.17 21.45 28.14
C THR A 27 -16.52 22.09 27.91
N LEU A 28 -17.36 21.54 27.02
CA LEU A 28 -18.72 22.03 26.76
C LEU A 28 -19.63 21.85 27.97
N ALA A 29 -19.48 20.75 28.72
CA ALA A 29 -20.24 20.47 29.91
C ALA A 29 -19.82 21.39 31.08
N ASP A 30 -18.53 21.54 31.33
CA ASP A 30 -17.97 22.36 32.41
C ASP A 30 -18.27 23.86 32.22
N THR A 31 -18.28 24.32 30.98
CA THR A 31 -18.63 25.72 30.64
C THR A 31 -20.16 25.98 30.58
N GLY A 32 -20.97 24.92 30.63
CA GLY A 32 -22.41 25.01 30.43
C GLY A 32 -22.85 25.29 28.99
N LEU A 33 -21.92 25.36 28.02
CA LEU A 33 -22.24 25.64 26.62
C LEU A 33 -23.13 24.56 25.98
N PHE A 34 -23.09 23.32 26.49
CA PHE A 34 -24.00 22.26 26.04
C PHE A 34 -25.48 22.63 26.19
N ALA A 35 -25.82 23.53 27.12
CA ALA A 35 -27.18 23.97 27.38
C ALA A 35 -27.64 25.13 26.47
N ALA A 36 -26.74 25.83 25.78
CA ALA A 36 -27.06 26.94 24.92
C ALA A 36 -28.12 26.62 23.83
N PRO A 37 -28.07 25.41 23.18
CA PRO A 37 -29.11 25.06 22.21
C PRO A 37 -30.53 24.98 22.77
N PHE A 38 -30.71 24.64 24.04
CA PHE A 38 -32.04 24.64 24.66
C PHE A 38 -32.64 26.05 24.74
N GLY A 39 -31.81 27.05 25.09
CA GLY A 39 -32.21 28.46 25.04
C GLY A 39 -32.58 28.90 23.62
N ALA A 40 -31.81 28.47 22.62
CA ALA A 40 -32.08 28.74 21.23
C ALA A 40 -33.40 28.10 20.74
N ILE A 41 -33.72 26.88 21.14
CA ILE A 41 -34.96 26.17 20.82
C ILE A 41 -36.13 26.94 21.42
N ILE A 42 -36.08 27.31 22.70
CA ILE A 42 -37.13 28.06 23.38
C ILE A 42 -37.36 29.39 22.68
N LEU A 43 -36.30 30.12 22.35
CA LEU A 43 -36.38 31.41 21.67
C LEU A 43 -36.99 31.29 20.26
N GLN A 44 -36.56 30.30 19.49
CA GLN A 44 -37.08 30.05 18.13
C GLN A 44 -38.58 29.73 18.14
N GLU A 45 -39.00 28.83 19.01
CA GLU A 45 -40.44 28.48 19.11
C GLU A 45 -41.28 29.60 19.65
N TRP A 46 -40.74 30.39 20.59
CA TRP A 46 -41.43 31.61 21.08
C TRP A 46 -41.61 32.63 19.97
N LEU A 47 -40.57 32.89 19.16
CA LEU A 47 -40.67 33.82 18.02
C LEU A 47 -41.65 33.31 16.96
N SER A 48 -41.62 32.01 16.65
CA SER A 48 -42.55 31.37 15.71
C SER A 48 -43.99 31.45 16.18
N ALA A 49 -44.25 31.21 17.47
CA ALA A 49 -45.56 31.35 18.06
C ALA A 49 -46.06 32.79 18.00
N ARG A 50 -45.18 33.78 18.19
CA ARG A 50 -45.53 35.20 18.09
C ARG A 50 -45.84 35.63 16.65
N GLN A 51 -45.19 35.06 15.65
CA GLN A 51 -45.47 35.32 14.23
C GLN A 51 -46.80 34.71 13.78
N GLN A 52 -47.16 33.52 14.28
CA GLN A 52 -48.42 32.84 13.98
C GLN A 52 -49.62 33.39 14.76
N GLY A 53 -49.36 34.12 15.84
CA GLY A 53 -50.34 34.42 16.88
C GLY A 53 -51.37 35.49 16.57
N ALA A 54 -51.44 36.11 15.39
CA ALA A 54 -52.42 37.10 15.07
C ALA A 54 -53.63 36.61 14.25
N ASP A 55 -53.41 35.59 13.38
CA ASP A 55 -54.41 35.24 12.35
C ASP A 55 -55.26 33.99 12.63
N GLU A 56 -54.80 33.04 13.48
CA GLU A 56 -55.43 31.71 13.58
C GLU A 56 -56.27 31.47 14.88
N GLY A 57 -56.52 32.46 15.71
CA GLY A 57 -57.38 32.34 16.90
C GLY A 57 -56.90 31.35 18.01
N ASN A 58 -55.81 30.63 17.79
CA ASN A 58 -55.31 29.59 18.69
C ASN A 58 -54.07 30.08 19.45
N LYS A 59 -54.22 31.14 20.17
CA LYS A 59 -53.23 31.96 20.89
C LYS A 59 -52.17 31.11 21.68
N GLY A 60 -51.19 30.60 20.99
CA GLY A 60 -49.98 30.02 21.62
C GLY A 60 -50.14 28.66 22.33
N LEU A 61 -51.33 28.07 22.37
CA LEU A 61 -51.57 26.76 23.01
C LEU A 61 -50.80 25.60 22.33
N LEU A 62 -50.49 25.71 21.04
CA LEU A 62 -49.71 24.71 20.29
C LEU A 62 -48.20 24.90 20.42
N SER A 63 -47.71 26.03 20.92
CA SER A 63 -46.30 26.31 21.06
C SER A 63 -45.65 25.48 22.18
N ILE A 64 -46.34 25.28 23.30
CA ILE A 64 -45.85 24.51 24.44
C ILE A 64 -45.58 23.06 24.07
N PRO A 65 -46.51 22.29 23.47
CA PRO A 65 -46.24 20.93 23.04
C PRO A 65 -45.13 20.81 21.99
N ARG A 66 -44.95 21.80 21.11
CA ARG A 66 -43.85 21.83 20.15
C ARG A 66 -42.50 22.03 20.81
N VAL A 67 -42.40 22.97 21.75
CA VAL A 67 -41.19 23.15 22.57
C VAL A 67 -40.87 21.90 23.36
N GLU A 68 -41.85 21.31 24.02
CA GLU A 68 -41.69 20.09 24.81
C GLU A 68 -41.16 18.94 23.93
N ASN A 69 -41.78 18.65 22.80
CA ASN A 69 -41.34 17.60 21.90
C ASN A 69 -39.90 17.82 21.37
N ARG A 70 -39.56 19.07 21.04
CA ARG A 70 -38.19 19.40 20.58
C ARG A 70 -37.16 19.24 21.71
N LEU A 71 -37.50 19.68 22.90
CA LEU A 71 -36.63 19.54 24.08
C LEU A 71 -36.42 18.05 24.43
N TRP A 72 -37.48 17.23 24.43
CA TRP A 72 -37.36 15.79 24.64
C TRP A 72 -36.46 15.12 23.58
N MET A 73 -36.65 15.44 22.31
CA MET A 73 -35.78 14.89 21.25
C MET A 73 -34.34 15.33 21.42
N SER A 74 -34.09 16.60 21.74
CA SER A 74 -32.71 17.08 22.00
C SER A 74 -32.11 16.42 23.23
N TYR A 75 -32.88 16.18 24.26
CA TYR A 75 -32.41 15.44 25.44
C TYR A 75 -32.03 13.99 25.12
N VAL A 76 -32.83 13.29 24.33
CA VAL A 76 -32.53 11.92 23.87
C VAL A 76 -31.25 11.91 23.04
N VAL A 77 -31.08 12.89 22.13
CA VAL A 77 -29.85 12.98 21.32
C VAL A 77 -28.62 13.23 22.20
N ILE A 78 -28.72 14.09 23.23
CA ILE A 78 -27.61 14.30 24.17
C ILE A 78 -27.30 13.03 24.95
N LEU A 79 -28.33 12.38 25.50
CA LEU A 79 -28.17 11.19 26.32
C LEU A 79 -27.45 10.05 25.58
N PHE A 80 -27.89 9.77 24.36
CA PHE A 80 -27.35 8.65 23.58
C PHE A 80 -26.17 9.05 22.68
N GLY A 81 -26.13 10.27 22.17
CA GLY A 81 -25.16 10.72 21.17
C GLY A 81 -23.97 11.52 21.72
N CYS A 82 -24.10 12.13 22.92
CA CYS A 82 -23.04 12.96 23.48
C CYS A 82 -22.48 12.44 24.80
N MET A 83 -23.31 11.85 25.66
CA MET A 83 -22.83 11.39 26.97
C MET A 83 -21.95 10.14 26.85
N PRO A 84 -20.70 10.18 27.38
CA PRO A 84 -19.74 9.10 27.29
C PRO A 84 -20.03 8.01 28.32
N PHE A 85 -20.53 6.85 27.89
CA PHE A 85 -20.90 5.74 28.79
C PHE A 85 -19.93 4.56 28.77
N PHE A 86 -19.49 4.13 27.60
CA PHE A 86 -18.74 2.88 27.47
C PHE A 86 -17.24 3.11 27.50
N PRO A 87 -16.50 2.51 28.45
CA PRO A 87 -15.06 2.66 28.50
C PRO A 87 -14.40 1.96 27.29
N LEU A 88 -13.49 2.67 26.66
CA LEU A 88 -12.65 2.23 25.56
C LEU A 88 -11.18 2.41 25.94
N ASN A 89 -10.42 1.36 25.82
CA ASN A 89 -8.97 1.35 25.96
C ASN A 89 -8.35 0.52 24.82
N LEU A 90 -7.06 0.59 24.64
CA LEU A 90 -6.40 -0.10 23.54
C LEU A 90 -6.57 -1.62 23.58
N SER A 91 -6.71 -2.21 24.77
CA SER A 91 -6.96 -3.65 24.93
C SER A 91 -8.38 -4.07 24.53
N SER A 92 -9.32 -3.12 24.47
CA SER A 92 -10.70 -3.34 24.02
C SER A 92 -10.91 -3.07 22.52
N VAL A 93 -9.88 -2.57 21.82
CA VAL A 93 -9.87 -2.46 20.38
C VAL A 93 -9.27 -3.73 19.78
N THR A 94 -10.02 -4.39 18.91
CA THR A 94 -9.55 -5.59 18.21
C THR A 94 -9.16 -5.22 16.79
N PHE A 95 -8.00 -5.70 16.37
CA PHE A 95 -7.61 -5.64 14.96
C PHE A 95 -8.18 -6.87 14.26
N ASP A 96 -9.05 -6.65 13.32
CA ASP A 96 -9.75 -7.68 12.58
C ASP A 96 -9.64 -7.38 11.08
N ASP A 97 -8.74 -8.10 10.43
CA ASP A 97 -8.68 -8.11 8.98
C ASP A 97 -9.42 -9.33 8.43
N ALA A 98 -10.64 -9.09 7.97
CA ALA A 98 -11.52 -10.13 7.47
C ALA A 98 -10.93 -10.92 6.29
N ALA A 99 -10.07 -10.30 5.48
CA ALA A 99 -9.37 -10.97 4.38
C ALA A 99 -8.29 -11.93 4.92
N SER A 100 -7.53 -11.50 5.91
CA SER A 100 -6.50 -12.31 6.56
C SER A 100 -7.07 -13.55 7.23
N GLN A 101 -8.11 -13.40 8.04
CA GLN A 101 -8.74 -14.52 8.74
C GLN A 101 -9.30 -15.57 7.77
N ARG A 102 -9.91 -15.13 6.68
CA ARG A 102 -10.54 -16.02 5.70
C ARG A 102 -9.53 -16.69 4.78
N CYS A 103 -8.48 -15.96 4.36
CA CYS A 103 -7.51 -16.43 3.39
C CYS A 103 -6.24 -17.03 4.01
N GLY A 104 -6.19 -17.15 5.34
CA GLY A 104 -5.07 -17.76 6.05
C GLY A 104 -3.77 -16.95 5.99
N VAL A 105 -3.84 -15.66 5.67
CA VAL A 105 -2.68 -14.77 5.66
C VAL A 105 -2.39 -14.30 7.09
N SER A 106 -1.21 -14.58 7.60
CA SER A 106 -0.81 -14.09 8.93
C SER A 106 -0.48 -12.62 8.89
N MET A 107 -1.15 -11.82 9.72
CA MET A 107 -0.87 -10.39 9.88
C MET A 107 -0.11 -10.15 11.20
N ALA A 108 0.84 -9.22 11.19
CA ALA A 108 1.51 -8.79 12.40
C ALA A 108 0.52 -8.13 13.37
N LYS A 109 0.72 -8.30 14.67
CA LYS A 109 -0.10 -7.59 15.66
C LYS A 109 0.20 -6.08 15.58
N PRO A 110 -0.78 -5.19 15.84
CA PRO A 110 -0.56 -3.75 15.79
C PRO A 110 0.64 -3.27 16.64
N ALA A 111 0.87 -3.90 17.81
CA ALA A 111 1.99 -3.59 18.68
C ALA A 111 3.37 -3.92 18.07
N ASP A 112 3.43 -4.90 17.18
CA ASP A 112 4.67 -5.38 16.55
C ASP A 112 5.00 -4.61 15.26
N THR A 113 4.19 -3.59 14.95
CA THR A 113 4.41 -2.71 13.79
C THR A 113 5.10 -1.41 14.20
N ALA A 114 5.65 -0.68 13.23
CA ALA A 114 6.22 0.67 13.45
C ALA A 114 5.17 1.65 14.06
N TRP A 115 3.89 1.42 13.84
CA TRP A 115 2.81 2.19 14.46
C TRP A 115 2.75 1.99 15.96
N GLY A 116 3.03 0.77 16.47
CA GLY A 116 3.07 0.46 17.90
C GLY A 116 4.09 1.31 18.65
N THR A 117 5.27 1.48 18.11
CA THR A 117 6.32 2.33 18.70
C THR A 117 5.96 3.81 18.67
N THR A 118 5.34 4.28 17.58
CA THR A 118 4.95 5.68 17.39
C THR A 118 3.83 6.10 18.34
N PHE A 119 2.84 5.24 18.55
CA PHE A 119 1.64 5.53 19.35
C PHE A 119 1.65 4.92 20.77
N ASN A 120 2.81 4.50 21.26
CA ASN A 120 2.94 3.88 22.59
C ASN A 120 2.34 4.74 23.73
N THR A 121 2.49 6.06 23.65
CA THR A 121 1.95 7.01 24.65
C THR A 121 0.42 7.04 24.73
N ILE A 122 -0.28 6.54 23.71
CA ILE A 122 -1.76 6.47 23.68
C ILE A 122 -2.24 5.19 24.38
N GLY A 123 -1.41 4.15 24.42
CA GLY A 123 -1.78 2.83 24.96
C GLY A 123 -2.21 2.83 26.42
N GLU A 124 -1.73 3.77 27.22
CA GLU A 124 -2.06 3.92 28.64
C GLU A 124 -3.33 4.76 28.90
N LYS A 125 -3.86 5.39 27.86
CA LYS A 125 -5.04 6.26 27.99
C LYS A 125 -6.33 5.49 27.74
N SER A 126 -7.40 5.97 28.34
CA SER A 126 -8.77 5.48 28.13
C SER A 126 -9.68 6.63 27.72
N ALA A 127 -10.72 6.31 27.00
CA ALA A 127 -11.80 7.21 26.60
C ALA A 127 -13.14 6.52 26.87
N ASN A 128 -14.21 7.27 26.83
CA ASN A 128 -15.56 6.72 26.89
C ASN A 128 -16.31 7.04 25.60
N VAL A 129 -17.10 6.08 25.13
CA VAL A 129 -17.86 6.18 23.87
C VAL A 129 -19.34 6.30 24.20
N PRO A 130 -20.08 7.25 23.61
CA PRO A 130 -21.54 7.31 23.72
C PRO A 130 -22.21 6.07 23.14
N VAL A 131 -23.34 5.68 23.71
CA VAL A 131 -24.07 4.44 23.34
C VAL A 131 -24.40 4.38 21.87
N TRP A 132 -24.90 5.47 21.30
CA TRP A 132 -25.28 5.54 19.89
C TRP A 132 -24.11 5.25 18.95
N TRP A 133 -22.98 5.88 19.18
CA TRP A 133 -21.82 5.74 18.30
C TRP A 133 -21.15 4.37 18.43
N TYR A 134 -21.19 3.79 19.61
CA TYR A 134 -20.76 2.39 19.78
C TYR A 134 -21.61 1.44 18.93
N LEU A 135 -22.94 1.60 18.98
CA LEU A 135 -23.88 0.79 18.21
C LEU A 135 -23.68 1.01 16.68
N VAL A 136 -23.55 2.27 16.25
CA VAL A 136 -23.29 2.61 14.86
C VAL A 136 -21.97 1.98 14.37
N HIS A 137 -20.91 2.07 15.17
CA HIS A 137 -19.64 1.44 14.84
C HIS A 137 -19.77 -0.08 14.71
N ALA A 138 -20.36 -0.74 15.70
CA ALA A 138 -20.54 -2.19 15.71
C ALA A 138 -21.36 -2.68 14.51
N MET A 139 -22.47 -2.00 14.20
CA MET A 139 -23.30 -2.32 13.03
C MET A 139 -22.55 -2.09 11.72
N SER A 140 -21.91 -0.93 11.58
CA SER A 140 -21.19 -0.56 10.34
C SER A 140 -20.04 -1.54 10.07
N LYS A 141 -19.24 -1.84 11.08
CA LYS A 141 -18.13 -2.81 10.96
C LYS A 141 -18.64 -4.22 10.73
N GLY A 142 -19.71 -4.64 11.43
CA GLY A 142 -20.31 -5.95 11.23
C GLY A 142 -20.83 -6.15 9.80
N ILE A 143 -21.53 -5.16 9.24
CA ILE A 143 -22.03 -5.20 7.84
C ILE A 143 -20.84 -5.20 6.87
N THR A 144 -19.84 -4.34 7.09
CA THR A 144 -18.65 -4.27 6.23
C THR A 144 -17.88 -5.59 6.26
N ALA A 145 -17.66 -6.17 7.44
CA ALA A 145 -16.98 -7.45 7.60
C ALA A 145 -17.74 -8.59 6.91
N ALA A 146 -19.06 -8.65 7.06
CA ALA A 146 -19.91 -9.66 6.40
C ALA A 146 -19.86 -9.51 4.87
N ALA A 147 -19.94 -8.27 4.36
CA ALA A 147 -19.82 -7.99 2.93
C ALA A 147 -18.43 -8.38 2.40
N THR A 148 -17.36 -8.00 3.10
CA THR A 148 -15.99 -8.36 2.73
C THR A 148 -15.77 -9.88 2.80
N ALA A 149 -16.35 -10.56 3.79
CA ALA A 149 -16.28 -12.01 3.92
C ALA A 149 -16.97 -12.77 2.76
N SER A 150 -17.85 -12.15 2.02
CA SER A 150 -18.49 -12.75 0.83
C SER A 150 -17.61 -12.72 -0.42
N ILE A 151 -16.53 -11.91 -0.43
CA ILE A 151 -15.60 -11.84 -1.56
C ILE A 151 -14.73 -13.11 -1.55
N PRO A 152 -14.57 -13.84 -2.66
CA PRO A 152 -13.70 -15.02 -2.73
C PRO A 152 -12.23 -14.65 -2.40
N CYS A 153 -11.50 -15.61 -1.82
CA CYS A 153 -10.06 -15.44 -1.60
C CYS A 153 -9.32 -15.42 -2.93
N ALA A 154 -8.53 -14.38 -3.14
CA ALA A 154 -7.55 -14.31 -4.20
C ALA A 154 -6.26 -13.68 -3.64
N PRO A 155 -5.07 -14.13 -4.08
CA PRO A 155 -3.82 -13.50 -3.69
C PRO A 155 -3.78 -12.08 -4.24
N ASP A 156 -3.27 -11.13 -3.48
CA ASP A 156 -3.04 -9.77 -3.97
C ASP A 156 -1.74 -9.72 -4.79
N ILE A 157 -1.83 -10.11 -6.06
CA ILE A 157 -0.71 -10.22 -7.00
C ILE A 157 0.03 -8.88 -7.11
N ARG A 158 -0.71 -7.78 -7.12
CA ARG A 158 -0.12 -6.45 -7.22
C ARG A 158 0.60 -6.01 -5.94
N ALA A 159 0.08 -6.37 -4.78
CA ALA A 159 0.77 -6.11 -3.52
C ALA A 159 2.06 -6.92 -3.41
N MET A 160 2.03 -8.21 -3.77
CA MET A 160 3.22 -9.06 -3.83
C MET A 160 4.27 -8.48 -4.77
N ARG A 161 3.86 -8.04 -5.95
CA ARG A 161 4.76 -7.38 -6.91
C ARG A 161 5.36 -6.09 -6.35
N MET A 162 4.55 -5.24 -5.73
CA MET A 162 5.03 -4.01 -5.11
C MET A 162 6.02 -4.28 -3.96
N GLU A 163 5.81 -5.36 -3.23
CA GLU A 163 6.72 -5.79 -2.18
C GLU A 163 8.06 -6.27 -2.75
N ILE A 164 8.04 -7.06 -3.83
CA ILE A 164 9.24 -7.43 -4.58
C ILE A 164 9.95 -6.17 -5.10
N ASP A 165 9.23 -5.27 -5.76
CA ASP A 165 9.78 -4.02 -6.32
C ASP A 165 10.34 -3.09 -5.23
N SER A 166 9.82 -3.16 -4.00
CA SER A 166 10.30 -2.38 -2.86
C SER A 166 11.42 -3.04 -2.07
N SER A 167 11.66 -4.34 -2.29
CA SER A 167 12.73 -5.08 -1.61
C SER A 167 14.10 -4.47 -1.91
N ARG A 168 14.94 -4.37 -0.88
CA ARG A 168 16.28 -3.74 -0.97
C ARG A 168 17.31 -4.59 -0.25
N ILE A 169 18.50 -4.63 -0.79
CA ILE A 169 19.66 -5.19 -0.10
C ILE A 169 20.19 -4.10 0.85
N ASN A 170 19.80 -4.17 2.12
CA ASN A 170 20.23 -3.18 3.14
C ASN A 170 21.65 -3.43 3.64
N ASP A 171 22.19 -4.62 3.39
CA ASP A 171 23.54 -5.02 3.76
C ASP A 171 24.54 -4.54 2.71
N GLN A 172 25.36 -3.53 3.08
CA GLN A 172 26.31 -2.91 2.18
C GLN A 172 27.40 -3.87 1.71
N VAL A 173 27.79 -4.84 2.56
CA VAL A 173 28.80 -5.84 2.22
C VAL A 173 28.24 -6.80 1.17
N LEU A 174 27.03 -7.28 1.38
CA LEU A 174 26.34 -8.14 0.43
C LEU A 174 26.05 -7.43 -0.90
N LEU A 175 25.67 -6.14 -0.84
CA LEU A 175 25.46 -5.33 -2.05
C LEU A 175 26.76 -5.16 -2.86
N GLN A 176 27.87 -4.91 -2.19
CA GLN A 176 29.20 -4.83 -2.83
C GLN A 176 29.60 -6.17 -3.43
N GLU A 177 29.29 -7.25 -2.74
CA GLU A 177 29.59 -8.61 -3.24
C GLU A 177 28.77 -8.96 -4.49
N VAL A 178 27.48 -8.58 -4.56
CA VAL A 178 26.67 -8.71 -5.78
C VAL A 178 27.28 -7.92 -6.94
N ALA A 179 27.76 -6.72 -6.67
CA ALA A 179 28.41 -5.90 -7.68
C ALA A 179 29.73 -6.52 -8.18
N ASP A 180 30.53 -7.04 -7.27
CA ASP A 180 31.77 -7.75 -7.62
C ASP A 180 31.47 -9.01 -8.44
N PHE A 181 30.48 -9.80 -8.06
CA PHE A 181 30.06 -10.98 -8.81
C PHE A 181 29.58 -10.61 -10.21
N THR A 182 28.80 -9.53 -10.31
CA THR A 182 28.33 -9.02 -11.61
C THR A 182 29.50 -8.63 -12.51
N ARG A 183 30.51 -7.98 -11.96
CA ARG A 183 31.71 -7.56 -12.71
C ARG A 183 32.61 -8.73 -13.06
N ASP A 184 32.97 -9.57 -12.09
CA ASP A 184 33.99 -10.59 -12.20
C ASP A 184 33.51 -11.88 -12.90
N CYS A 185 32.21 -12.20 -12.76
CA CYS A 185 31.60 -13.40 -13.29
C CYS A 185 30.67 -13.12 -14.46
N TYR A 186 29.58 -12.41 -14.19
CA TYR A 186 28.51 -12.22 -15.19
C TYR A 186 28.98 -11.43 -16.42
N GLY A 187 29.74 -10.35 -16.20
CA GLY A 187 30.23 -9.51 -17.28
C GLY A 187 31.11 -10.27 -18.28
N PHE A 188 32.00 -11.16 -17.78
CA PHE A 188 32.87 -12.01 -18.64
C PHE A 188 32.10 -13.09 -19.36
N SER A 189 31.27 -13.84 -18.63
CA SER A 189 30.45 -14.89 -19.21
C SER A 189 29.48 -14.33 -20.26
N ARG A 190 28.88 -13.19 -20.01
CA ARG A 190 28.03 -12.49 -21.00
C ARG A 190 28.82 -12.03 -22.23
N SER A 191 30.02 -11.49 -22.07
CA SER A 191 30.89 -11.12 -23.19
C SER A 191 31.26 -12.34 -24.04
N ARG A 192 31.58 -13.48 -23.39
CA ARG A 192 31.88 -14.74 -24.05
C ARG A 192 30.65 -15.27 -24.82
N LEU A 193 29.46 -15.17 -24.25
CA LEU A 193 28.18 -15.53 -24.88
C LEU A 193 27.97 -14.74 -26.20
N PHE A 194 28.20 -13.43 -26.15
CA PHE A 194 28.10 -12.59 -27.36
C PHE A 194 29.18 -12.87 -28.39
N THR A 195 30.35 -13.33 -27.97
CA THR A 195 31.42 -13.68 -28.90
C THR A 195 31.15 -15.03 -29.55
N ASN A 196 30.74 -16.03 -28.78
CA ASN A 196 30.51 -17.39 -29.25
C ASN A 196 29.19 -17.55 -30.04
N ARG A 197 28.21 -16.70 -29.78
CA ARG A 197 26.86 -16.68 -30.42
C ARG A 197 26.24 -18.08 -30.51
N PRO A 198 26.11 -18.84 -29.39
CA PRO A 198 25.40 -20.10 -29.42
C PRO A 198 23.97 -19.93 -29.86
N GLU A 199 23.38 -20.93 -30.49
CA GLU A 199 21.94 -20.95 -30.74
C GLU A 199 21.21 -21.18 -29.40
N LEU A 200 20.52 -20.17 -28.93
CA LEU A 200 19.72 -20.21 -27.70
C LEU A 200 18.24 -20.19 -28.07
N ASP A 201 17.46 -21.02 -27.40
CA ASP A 201 16.01 -20.87 -27.42
C ASP A 201 15.58 -19.61 -26.66
N GLU A 202 14.31 -19.26 -26.74
CA GLU A 202 13.77 -18.05 -26.12
C GLU A 202 13.93 -18.08 -24.58
N SER A 203 13.74 -19.25 -23.96
CA SER A 203 13.86 -19.43 -22.50
C SER A 203 15.30 -19.28 -22.04
N GLN A 204 16.25 -19.91 -22.75
CA GLN A 204 17.69 -19.81 -22.47
C GLN A 204 18.22 -18.39 -22.69
N SER A 205 17.76 -17.72 -23.74
CA SER A 205 18.12 -16.34 -24.03
C SER A 205 17.65 -15.40 -22.91
N TYR A 206 16.44 -15.63 -22.41
CA TYR A 206 15.91 -14.90 -21.28
C TYR A 206 16.67 -15.23 -19.99
N ASP A 207 16.91 -16.51 -19.69
CA ASP A 207 17.68 -16.94 -18.51
C ASP A 207 19.08 -16.33 -18.51
N ALA A 208 19.79 -16.31 -19.62
CA ALA A 208 21.13 -15.74 -19.74
C ALA A 208 21.22 -14.22 -19.48
N SER A 209 20.08 -13.53 -19.27
CA SER A 209 20.03 -12.08 -19.10
C SER A 209 20.24 -11.60 -17.66
N TRP A 210 20.46 -12.51 -16.68
CA TRP A 210 20.67 -12.16 -15.28
C TRP A 210 21.83 -12.94 -14.63
N ILE A 211 22.29 -12.46 -13.46
CA ILE A 211 23.52 -12.98 -12.83
C ILE A 211 23.42 -14.42 -12.29
N GLY A 212 22.21 -14.88 -11.96
CA GLY A 212 21.96 -16.24 -11.47
C GLY A 212 21.49 -17.21 -12.55
N SER A 213 21.78 -16.91 -13.82
CA SER A 213 21.40 -17.74 -14.97
C SER A 213 21.80 -19.20 -14.81
N THR A 214 20.83 -20.10 -14.89
CA THR A 214 21.03 -21.55 -14.89
C THR A 214 21.85 -21.99 -16.10
N TYR A 215 21.62 -21.36 -17.25
CA TYR A 215 22.41 -21.60 -18.46
C TYR A 215 23.89 -21.31 -18.24
N LEU A 216 24.25 -20.19 -17.61
CA LEU A 216 25.63 -19.82 -17.33
C LEU A 216 26.27 -20.71 -16.22
N LEU A 217 25.45 -21.20 -15.28
CA LEU A 217 25.88 -22.08 -14.20
C LEU A 217 26.20 -23.51 -14.69
N ASP A 218 25.39 -24.04 -15.61
CA ASP A 218 25.44 -25.45 -16.00
C ASP A 218 26.13 -25.70 -17.35
N THR A 219 26.27 -24.68 -18.19
CA THR A 219 26.98 -24.79 -19.45
C THR A 219 28.49 -24.66 -19.23
N PRO A 220 29.30 -25.67 -19.63
CA PRO A 220 30.75 -25.62 -19.50
C PRO A 220 31.35 -24.42 -20.25
N GLY A 221 32.38 -23.82 -19.65
CA GLY A 221 33.11 -22.70 -20.26
C GLY A 221 32.60 -21.32 -19.87
N TYR A 222 31.67 -21.23 -18.92
CA TYR A 222 31.17 -19.97 -18.33
C TYR A 222 31.53 -19.89 -16.83
N TYR A 223 30.59 -20.07 -15.92
CA TYR A 223 30.80 -19.90 -14.49
C TYR A 223 31.69 -20.98 -13.84
N ASP A 224 31.90 -22.11 -14.50
CA ASP A 224 32.82 -23.13 -14.09
C ASP A 224 34.28 -22.73 -14.29
N THR A 225 34.59 -21.91 -15.29
CA THR A 225 35.94 -21.47 -15.66
C THR A 225 36.31 -20.10 -15.09
N ASP A 226 35.34 -19.18 -14.98
CA ASP A 226 35.57 -17.83 -14.44
C ASP A 226 35.66 -17.88 -12.91
N ARG A 227 36.42 -16.93 -12.31
CA ARG A 227 36.70 -16.88 -10.87
C ARG A 227 36.60 -15.45 -10.34
N SER A 228 36.42 -15.32 -9.03
CA SER A 228 36.58 -14.04 -8.34
C SER A 228 37.97 -13.48 -8.61
N ARG A 229 38.08 -12.20 -8.94
CA ARG A 229 39.35 -11.48 -9.12
C ARG A 229 39.99 -11.06 -7.82
N THR A 230 39.17 -10.90 -6.78
CA THR A 230 39.61 -10.56 -5.43
C THR A 230 39.46 -11.76 -4.51
N PRO A 231 40.40 -11.98 -3.59
CA PRO A 231 40.29 -13.09 -2.65
C PRO A 231 39.10 -12.89 -1.72
N ARG A 232 38.36 -13.95 -1.44
CA ARG A 232 37.18 -13.97 -0.59
C ARG A 232 37.45 -14.66 0.73
N VAL A 233 37.14 -14.01 1.84
CA VAL A 233 37.50 -14.49 3.19
C VAL A 233 36.76 -15.80 3.52
N ASP A 234 35.54 -15.96 3.06
CA ASP A 234 34.71 -17.14 3.29
C ASP A 234 35.18 -18.36 2.47
N TRP A 235 36.17 -18.18 1.59
CA TRP A 235 36.68 -19.22 0.70
C TRP A 235 38.16 -19.47 0.99
N PRO A 236 38.52 -20.53 1.72
CA PRO A 236 39.92 -20.86 1.96
C PRO A 236 40.71 -21.05 0.64
N TYR A 237 41.95 -20.58 0.63
CA TYR A 237 42.85 -20.79 -0.50
C TYR A 237 43.07 -22.29 -0.77
N ASN A 238 42.91 -22.68 -2.02
CA ASN A 238 43.09 -24.08 -2.47
C ASN A 238 44.09 -24.14 -3.63
N GLU A 239 45.22 -24.85 -3.44
CA GLU A 239 46.30 -24.92 -4.41
C GLU A 239 45.85 -25.41 -5.78
N THR A 240 44.90 -26.34 -5.83
CA THR A 240 44.39 -26.89 -7.10
C THR A 240 43.47 -25.92 -7.82
N ARG A 241 42.58 -25.24 -7.07
CA ARG A 241 41.64 -24.27 -7.63
C ARG A 241 42.33 -22.96 -7.96
N ASP A 242 43.15 -22.45 -7.05
CA ASP A 242 43.73 -21.10 -7.08
C ASP A 242 45.14 -21.06 -7.68
N THR A 243 45.52 -22.11 -8.41
CA THR A 243 46.83 -22.20 -9.10
C THR A 243 47.10 -20.91 -9.88
N SER A 244 48.30 -20.36 -9.74
CA SER A 244 48.76 -19.14 -10.39
C SER A 244 48.16 -17.81 -9.85
N LEU A 245 47.35 -17.86 -8.80
CA LEU A 245 46.86 -16.66 -8.12
C LEU A 245 47.64 -16.41 -6.81
N PRO A 246 47.84 -15.16 -6.40
CA PRO A 246 48.62 -14.86 -5.20
C PRO A 246 47.87 -15.32 -3.95
N GLN A 247 48.58 -16.06 -3.09
CA GLN A 247 48.07 -16.38 -1.77
C GLN A 247 48.18 -15.13 -0.89
N VAL A 248 47.10 -14.81 -0.17
CA VAL A 248 47.05 -13.67 0.76
C VAL A 248 47.24 -14.15 2.20
N ASP A 249 47.76 -13.28 3.05
CA ASP A 249 48.12 -13.60 4.45
C ASP A 249 46.95 -14.08 5.30
N ASN A 250 45.72 -13.67 4.96
CA ASN A 250 44.48 -14.06 5.65
C ASN A 250 43.94 -15.43 5.20
N GLY A 251 44.65 -16.14 4.30
CA GLY A 251 44.22 -17.44 3.80
C GLY A 251 43.01 -17.44 2.87
N ALA A 252 42.54 -16.27 2.42
CA ALA A 252 41.43 -16.14 1.49
C ALA A 252 41.80 -16.65 0.08
N GLY A 253 40.86 -17.33 -0.56
CA GLY A 253 41.02 -17.92 -1.89
C GLY A 253 40.08 -17.31 -2.93
N TYR A 254 40.08 -17.89 -4.11
CA TYR A 254 39.39 -17.40 -5.29
C TYR A 254 38.38 -18.43 -5.79
N PRO A 255 37.12 -18.39 -5.29
CA PRO A 255 36.11 -19.34 -5.74
C PRO A 255 35.82 -19.18 -7.23
N THR A 256 35.46 -20.30 -7.90
CA THR A 256 34.87 -20.23 -9.23
C THR A 256 33.51 -19.51 -9.12
N CYS A 257 33.07 -18.88 -10.20
CA CYS A 257 31.79 -18.19 -10.21
C CYS A 257 30.61 -19.12 -9.88
N LYS A 258 30.67 -20.37 -10.34
CA LYS A 258 29.69 -21.41 -9.98
C LYS A 258 29.71 -21.71 -8.48
N GLN A 259 30.86 -21.91 -7.86
CA GLN A 259 30.98 -22.11 -6.42
C GLN A 259 30.47 -20.89 -5.65
N TRP A 260 30.91 -19.68 -6.04
CA TRP A 260 30.54 -18.43 -5.38
C TRP A 260 29.04 -18.19 -5.38
N TRP A 261 28.33 -18.57 -6.46
CA TRP A 261 26.87 -18.45 -6.53
C TRP A 261 26.14 -19.54 -5.77
N SER A 262 26.51 -20.83 -6.00
CA SER A 262 25.67 -22.00 -5.65
C SER A 262 26.10 -22.78 -4.43
N ASP A 263 27.14 -22.36 -3.67
CA ASP A 263 27.51 -23.04 -2.43
C ASP A 263 26.40 -22.98 -1.39
N ALA A 264 26.12 -24.12 -0.74
CA ALA A 264 25.02 -24.24 0.21
C ALA A 264 25.23 -23.50 1.55
N THR A 265 26.45 -23.07 1.86
CA THR A 265 26.80 -22.47 3.17
C THR A 265 27.16 -21.01 3.06
N VAL A 266 27.97 -20.64 2.07
CA VAL A 266 28.52 -19.30 1.88
C VAL A 266 28.15 -18.70 0.52
N GLY A 267 27.36 -19.44 -0.26
CA GLY A 267 26.93 -19.04 -1.60
C GLY A 267 26.12 -17.75 -1.60
N LEU A 268 26.33 -16.94 -2.61
CA LEU A 268 25.68 -15.64 -2.75
C LEU A 268 24.15 -15.78 -2.90
N ARG A 269 23.69 -16.85 -3.61
CA ARG A 269 22.27 -17.12 -3.84
C ARG A 269 21.49 -17.28 -2.52
N ASP A 270 21.94 -18.17 -1.65
CA ASP A 270 21.22 -18.49 -0.41
C ASP A 270 21.25 -17.33 0.57
N ARG A 271 22.33 -16.58 0.60
CA ARG A 271 22.45 -15.34 1.40
C ARG A 271 21.50 -14.24 0.91
N LEU A 272 21.26 -14.15 -0.39
CA LEU A 272 20.28 -13.23 -0.97
C LEU A 272 18.84 -13.69 -0.69
N VAL A 273 18.52 -14.98 -0.83
CA VAL A 273 17.20 -15.54 -0.48
C VAL A 273 16.87 -15.26 0.98
N ALA A 274 17.83 -15.36 1.88
CA ALA A 274 17.63 -15.05 3.31
C ALA A 274 17.28 -13.56 3.59
N LYS A 275 17.47 -12.66 2.63
CA LYS A 275 17.07 -11.24 2.74
C LYS A 275 15.67 -10.95 2.20
N VAL A 276 15.07 -11.90 1.49
CA VAL A 276 13.67 -11.79 1.01
C VAL A 276 12.71 -12.14 2.14
N ASP A 277 11.57 -11.45 2.23
CA ASP A 277 10.57 -11.76 3.24
C ASP A 277 10.02 -13.19 3.06
N PRO A 278 10.12 -14.04 4.10
CA PRO A 278 9.61 -15.42 4.03
C PRO A 278 8.09 -15.50 3.76
N ASN A 279 7.32 -14.49 4.20
CA ASN A 279 5.87 -14.43 3.97
C ASN A 279 5.57 -14.20 2.49
N LEU A 280 6.32 -13.32 1.83
CA LEU A 280 6.24 -13.07 0.40
C LEU A 280 6.52 -14.35 -0.40
N LEU A 281 7.59 -15.07 -0.08
CA LEU A 281 7.91 -16.35 -0.73
C LEU A 281 6.81 -17.40 -0.53
N THR A 282 6.22 -17.44 0.65
CA THR A 282 5.09 -18.35 0.95
C THR A 282 3.85 -18.01 0.12
N GLN A 283 3.51 -16.74 -0.01
CA GLN A 283 2.40 -16.28 -0.84
C GLN A 283 2.63 -16.57 -2.33
N LEU A 284 3.85 -16.33 -2.82
CA LEU A 284 4.23 -16.64 -4.19
C LEU A 284 4.15 -18.13 -4.50
N ARG A 285 4.61 -19.00 -3.58
CA ARG A 285 4.47 -20.46 -3.71
C ARG A 285 3.01 -20.91 -3.72
N GLY A 286 2.15 -20.27 -2.93
CA GLY A 286 0.71 -20.53 -2.91
C GLY A 286 0.02 -20.15 -4.22
N TRP A 287 0.47 -19.10 -4.87
CA TRP A 287 -0.10 -18.63 -6.14
C TRP A 287 0.46 -19.38 -7.35
N LEU A 288 1.78 -19.58 -7.41
CA LEU A 288 2.46 -20.26 -8.51
C LEU A 288 2.47 -21.79 -8.30
N THR A 289 1.29 -22.38 -8.25
CA THR A 289 1.15 -23.83 -8.09
C THR A 289 1.74 -24.56 -9.31
N GLY A 290 2.59 -25.57 -9.06
CA GLY A 290 3.24 -26.36 -10.11
C GLY A 290 4.67 -25.93 -10.45
N ARG A 291 5.21 -24.90 -9.79
CA ARG A 291 6.62 -24.48 -9.91
C ARG A 291 7.43 -24.93 -8.69
N SER A 292 8.72 -25.17 -8.90
CA SER A 292 9.62 -25.51 -7.81
C SER A 292 9.90 -24.28 -6.92
N SER A 293 10.22 -24.50 -5.64
CA SER A 293 10.63 -23.41 -4.74
C SER A 293 11.84 -22.65 -5.27
N ALA A 294 12.79 -23.36 -5.90
CA ALA A 294 14.00 -22.76 -6.46
C ALA A 294 13.69 -21.78 -7.60
N GLU A 295 12.78 -22.13 -8.51
CA GLU A 295 12.37 -21.25 -9.61
C GLU A 295 11.70 -19.96 -9.10
N ILE A 296 10.86 -20.06 -8.06
CA ILE A 296 10.20 -18.90 -7.45
C ILE A 296 11.22 -18.00 -6.76
N GLU A 297 12.16 -18.59 -6.03
CA GLU A 297 13.25 -17.86 -5.38
C GLU A 297 14.12 -17.15 -6.40
N ASP A 298 14.51 -17.82 -7.49
CA ASP A 298 15.35 -17.25 -8.54
C ASP A 298 14.65 -16.11 -9.28
N ALA A 299 13.33 -16.23 -9.53
CA ALA A 299 12.54 -15.14 -10.10
C ALA A 299 12.51 -13.90 -9.16
N THR A 300 12.37 -14.13 -7.86
CA THR A 300 12.38 -13.05 -6.86
C THR A 300 13.78 -12.42 -6.74
N LEU A 301 14.84 -13.25 -6.73
CA LEU A 301 16.22 -12.78 -6.70
C LEU A 301 16.59 -11.97 -7.94
N ARG A 302 16.11 -12.37 -9.10
CA ARG A 302 16.36 -11.66 -10.36
C ARG A 302 15.94 -10.20 -10.27
N GLU A 303 14.78 -9.92 -9.65
CA GLU A 303 14.34 -8.55 -9.42
C GLU A 303 15.19 -7.86 -8.36
N LEU A 304 15.46 -8.55 -7.23
CA LEU A 304 16.24 -7.99 -6.13
C LEU A 304 17.64 -7.54 -6.58
N VAL A 305 18.29 -8.29 -7.46
CA VAL A 305 19.63 -7.98 -8.01
C VAL A 305 19.57 -7.22 -9.33
N SER A 306 18.40 -6.76 -9.77
CA SER A 306 18.28 -5.97 -11.00
C SER A 306 19.10 -4.69 -10.92
N PRO A 307 19.64 -4.17 -12.04
CA PRO A 307 20.42 -2.92 -12.05
C PRO A 307 19.67 -1.74 -11.45
N ARG A 308 18.36 -1.71 -11.62
CA ARG A 308 17.49 -0.69 -11.02
C ARG A 308 17.50 -0.77 -9.50
N GLN A 309 17.34 -1.96 -8.94
CA GLN A 309 17.31 -2.15 -7.50
C GLN A 309 18.68 -1.89 -6.87
N GLN A 310 19.76 -2.30 -7.52
CA GLN A 310 21.11 -1.99 -7.07
C GLN A 310 21.37 -0.48 -7.00
N SER A 311 20.98 0.27 -8.02
CA SER A 311 21.14 1.74 -8.05
C SER A 311 20.31 2.44 -6.96
N LEU A 312 19.14 1.90 -6.61
CA LEU A 312 18.29 2.43 -5.54
C LEU A 312 18.79 2.04 -4.13
N SER A 313 19.50 0.91 -4.01
CA SER A 313 20.06 0.43 -2.74
C SER A 313 21.33 1.20 -2.34
N MET A 314 21.94 1.93 -3.27
CA MET A 314 23.15 2.71 -3.00
C MET A 314 22.85 4.00 -2.24
N ALA A 315 23.78 4.39 -1.37
CA ALA A 315 23.71 5.68 -0.70
C ALA A 315 23.72 6.84 -1.70
N PRO A 316 23.00 7.96 -1.43
CA PRO A 316 23.01 9.13 -2.28
C PRO A 316 24.45 9.61 -2.51
N GLY A 317 24.90 9.65 -3.77
CA GLY A 317 26.25 10.07 -4.16
C GLY A 317 27.20 8.95 -4.61
N GLN A 318 26.88 7.70 -4.37
CA GLN A 318 27.60 6.58 -4.96
C GLN A 318 26.91 6.11 -6.25
N VAL A 319 27.23 6.75 -7.34
CA VAL A 319 26.79 6.30 -8.66
C VAL A 319 27.72 5.18 -9.11
N PHE A 320 27.16 4.05 -9.47
CA PHE A 320 27.90 2.92 -10.06
C PHE A 320 28.41 3.32 -11.44
N GLN A 321 29.63 3.83 -11.50
CA GLN A 321 30.27 4.22 -12.77
C GLN A 321 30.56 3.02 -13.68
N ASP A 322 30.72 1.83 -13.12
CA ASP A 322 31.18 0.65 -13.87
C ASP A 322 30.07 -0.17 -14.56
N TYR A 323 28.80 -0.07 -14.09
CA TYR A 323 27.70 -0.74 -14.76
C TYR A 323 27.35 -0.12 -16.12
N GLY A 324 27.61 1.19 -16.25
CA GLY A 324 27.46 1.91 -17.52
C GLY A 324 28.62 1.73 -18.48
N SER A 325 29.80 1.28 -18.05
CA SER A 325 30.97 1.12 -18.92
C SER A 325 30.95 -0.17 -19.69
N SER A 326 30.30 -1.23 -19.19
CA SER A 326 30.10 -2.47 -19.96
C SER A 326 29.08 -2.33 -21.10
N ALA A 327 28.20 -1.34 -21.03
CA ALA A 327 27.28 -0.95 -22.09
C ALA A 327 27.91 -0.01 -23.14
N ARG A 328 29.18 0.31 -23.03
CA ARG A 328 29.91 1.26 -23.91
C ARG A 328 30.35 0.68 -25.25
N GLY A 329 29.54 -0.19 -25.86
CA GLY A 329 29.64 -0.44 -27.31
C GLY A 329 28.67 0.36 -28.15
N GLY A 330 27.75 1.08 -27.57
CA GLY A 330 26.81 1.97 -28.25
C GLY A 330 26.80 3.35 -27.59
N SER A 331 26.96 4.40 -28.37
CA SER A 331 27.02 5.75 -27.86
C SER A 331 25.83 6.05 -26.93
N LEU A 332 26.08 6.66 -25.78
CA LEU A 332 25.10 7.15 -24.81
C LEU A 332 23.95 7.94 -25.49
N THR A 333 24.25 8.59 -26.62
CA THR A 333 23.31 9.26 -27.53
C THR A 333 22.32 8.32 -28.21
N GLN A 334 22.70 7.06 -28.55
CA GLN A 334 21.77 6.09 -29.12
C GLN A 334 20.87 5.47 -28.02
N GLY A 335 21.40 5.22 -26.83
CA GLY A 335 20.62 4.81 -25.67
C GLY A 335 19.59 5.87 -25.25
N ILE A 336 19.99 7.14 -25.24
CA ILE A 336 19.11 8.27 -24.92
C ILE A 336 18.11 8.55 -26.06
N ASN A 337 18.50 8.39 -27.33
CA ASN A 337 17.57 8.57 -28.46
C ASN A 337 16.57 7.42 -28.61
N ASN A 338 16.96 6.17 -28.32
CA ASN A 338 16.01 5.05 -28.26
C ASN A 338 15.13 5.16 -26.99
N LEU A 339 15.65 5.71 -25.91
CA LEU A 339 14.85 6.12 -24.75
C LEU A 339 13.89 7.26 -25.14
N ALA A 340 14.30 8.26 -25.91
CA ALA A 340 13.50 9.44 -26.25
C ALA A 340 12.40 9.16 -27.28
N THR A 341 12.59 8.23 -28.22
CA THR A 341 11.56 7.87 -29.21
C THR A 341 10.51 6.89 -28.68
N ASN A 342 10.88 6.01 -27.76
CA ASN A 342 9.91 5.18 -27.03
C ASN A 342 9.37 5.84 -25.74
N THR A 343 9.95 6.97 -25.31
CA THR A 343 9.66 7.60 -24.01
C THR A 343 8.46 8.54 -24.00
N GLY A 344 7.92 8.92 -25.14
CA GLY A 344 6.66 9.68 -25.15
C GLY A 344 5.49 8.88 -24.52
N LEU A 345 5.44 7.58 -24.76
CA LEU A 345 4.46 6.68 -24.18
C LEU A 345 4.94 6.09 -22.83
N ALA A 346 6.23 5.79 -22.69
CA ALA A 346 6.80 5.20 -21.47
C ALA A 346 6.89 6.21 -20.31
N LEU A 347 7.19 7.49 -20.56
CA LEU A 347 7.20 8.52 -19.52
C LEU A 347 5.80 8.82 -18.98
N GLY A 348 4.77 8.77 -19.80
CA GLY A 348 3.38 8.84 -19.35
C GLY A 348 3.00 7.65 -18.45
N SER A 349 3.47 6.44 -18.77
CA SER A 349 3.22 5.25 -17.95
C SER A 349 4.05 5.23 -16.66
N PHE A 350 5.29 5.70 -16.67
CA PHE A 350 6.15 5.78 -15.48
C PHE A 350 5.65 6.78 -14.43
N SER A 351 4.94 7.83 -14.83
CA SER A 351 4.38 8.81 -13.88
C SER A 351 3.05 8.34 -13.25
N ASN A 352 2.25 7.58 -13.99
CA ASN A 352 0.95 7.14 -13.51
C ASN A 352 1.04 5.88 -12.61
N PHE A 353 2.00 5.01 -12.86
CA PHE A 353 2.16 3.74 -12.16
C PHE A 353 2.48 3.87 -10.65
N PRO A 354 3.52 4.62 -10.26
CA PRO A 354 3.80 4.87 -8.84
C PRO A 354 2.68 5.66 -8.16
N ALA A 355 2.02 6.58 -8.88
CA ALA A 355 0.95 7.38 -8.34
C ALA A 355 -0.30 6.55 -8.02
N MET A 356 -0.67 5.60 -8.88
CA MET A 356 -1.81 4.71 -8.65
C MET A 356 -1.56 3.71 -7.51
N ASN A 357 -0.36 3.15 -7.40
CA ASN A 357 0.01 2.28 -6.29
C ASN A 357 0.07 3.06 -4.96
N ALA A 358 0.60 4.28 -4.98
CA ALA A 358 0.59 5.17 -3.82
C ALA A 358 -0.84 5.54 -3.41
N LEU A 359 -1.74 5.83 -4.37
CA LEU A 359 -3.14 6.10 -4.11
C LEU A 359 -3.83 4.90 -3.44
N ARG A 360 -3.63 3.70 -3.96
CA ARG A 360 -4.17 2.44 -3.40
C ARG A 360 -3.73 2.22 -1.95
N ALA A 361 -2.48 2.51 -1.62
CA ALA A 361 -1.96 2.41 -0.26
C ALA A 361 -2.44 3.56 0.65
N ALA A 362 -2.63 4.77 0.09
CA ALA A 362 -3.02 5.96 0.85
C ALA A 362 -4.52 6.00 1.20
N LEU A 363 -5.40 5.46 0.35
CA LEU A 363 -6.85 5.54 0.55
C LEU A 363 -7.34 4.99 1.90
N PRO A 364 -6.90 3.82 2.40
CA PRO A 364 -7.27 3.33 3.72
C PRO A 364 -6.76 4.25 4.85
N MET A 365 -5.59 4.88 4.69
CA MET A 365 -5.06 5.84 5.66
C MET A 365 -5.92 7.11 5.71
N VAL A 366 -6.30 7.64 4.55
CA VAL A 366 -7.21 8.79 4.45
C VAL A 366 -8.55 8.49 5.11
N GLN A 367 -9.10 7.28 4.91
CA GLN A 367 -10.32 6.83 5.58
C GLN A 367 -10.19 6.90 7.11
N ALA A 368 -9.10 6.39 7.67
CA ALA A 368 -8.86 6.41 9.11
C ALA A 368 -8.83 7.85 9.66
N PHE A 369 -8.20 8.79 8.95
CA PHE A 369 -8.20 10.21 9.31
C PHE A 369 -9.60 10.84 9.21
N LEU A 370 -10.38 10.50 8.20
CA LEU A 370 -11.75 11.00 8.04
C LEU A 370 -12.68 10.50 9.17
N ILE A 371 -12.56 9.23 9.54
CA ILE A 371 -13.29 8.65 10.67
C ILE A 371 -12.89 9.38 11.96
N MET A 372 -11.58 9.53 12.21
CA MET A 372 -11.07 10.28 13.36
C MET A 372 -11.62 11.70 13.42
N GLY A 373 -11.51 12.45 12.31
CA GLY A 373 -12.00 13.82 12.22
C GLY A 373 -13.50 13.94 12.46
N THR A 374 -14.28 13.00 11.92
CA THR A 374 -15.73 12.94 12.13
C THR A 374 -16.06 12.73 13.61
N ILE A 375 -15.39 11.78 14.29
CA ILE A 375 -15.59 11.50 15.71
C ILE A 375 -15.23 12.71 16.57
N ILE A 376 -14.12 13.38 16.28
CA ILE A 376 -13.71 14.60 17.03
C ILE A 376 -14.74 15.70 16.91
N CYS A 377 -15.32 15.88 15.71
CA CYS A 377 -16.28 16.95 15.46
C CYS A 377 -17.70 16.67 16.00
N LEU A 378 -18.02 15.43 16.41
CA LEU A 378 -19.37 15.04 16.86
C LEU A 378 -20.00 16.00 17.89
N PRO A 379 -19.32 16.33 19.01
CA PRO A 379 -19.94 17.20 20.02
C PRO A 379 -20.27 18.59 19.48
N LEU A 380 -19.38 19.15 18.64
CA LEU A 380 -19.55 20.48 18.07
C LEU A 380 -20.67 20.52 17.02
N VAL A 381 -20.72 19.51 16.14
CA VAL A 381 -21.76 19.45 15.09
C VAL A 381 -23.14 19.25 15.72
N LEU A 382 -23.25 18.38 16.73
CA LEU A 382 -24.51 18.17 17.44
C LEU A 382 -24.92 19.42 18.22
N LEU A 383 -23.99 20.14 18.84
CA LEU A 383 -24.27 21.42 19.51
C LEU A 383 -24.82 22.47 18.53
N ILE A 384 -24.10 22.71 17.41
CA ILE A 384 -24.47 23.71 16.40
C ILE A 384 -25.82 23.37 15.75
N SER A 385 -26.09 22.08 15.53
CA SER A 385 -27.36 21.62 14.98
C SER A 385 -28.51 21.63 15.99
N THR A 386 -28.33 22.18 17.20
CA THR A 386 -29.33 22.19 18.29
C THR A 386 -29.85 20.81 18.66
N TYR A 387 -28.96 19.81 18.63
CA TYR A 387 -29.25 18.40 18.93
C TYR A 387 -30.41 17.78 18.13
N GLN A 388 -30.55 18.20 16.87
CA GLN A 388 -31.59 17.65 16.00
C GLN A 388 -31.32 16.19 15.65
N LEU A 389 -32.36 15.36 15.72
CA LEU A 389 -32.29 13.96 15.32
C LEU A 389 -31.83 13.80 13.85
N LYS A 390 -32.19 14.73 12.97
CA LYS A 390 -31.76 14.75 11.58
C LYS A 390 -30.22 14.82 11.46
N ALA A 391 -29.59 15.67 12.28
CA ALA A 391 -28.12 15.79 12.29
C ALA A 391 -27.47 14.50 12.80
N LEU A 392 -27.99 13.91 13.88
CA LEU A 392 -27.51 12.61 14.39
C LEU A 392 -27.59 11.53 13.32
N MET A 393 -28.73 11.42 12.62
CA MET A 393 -28.89 10.44 11.54
C MET A 393 -27.97 10.70 10.36
N THR A 394 -27.79 11.96 9.95
CA THR A 394 -26.87 12.30 8.86
C THR A 394 -25.44 11.88 9.18
N ILE A 395 -24.95 12.13 10.40
CA ILE A 395 -23.61 11.71 10.81
C ILE A 395 -23.53 10.18 10.92
N THR A 396 -24.60 9.53 11.38
CA THR A 396 -24.69 8.06 11.42
C THR A 396 -24.47 7.46 10.04
N PHE A 397 -25.17 7.95 9.04
CA PHE A 397 -24.98 7.49 7.66
C PHE A 397 -23.61 7.87 7.09
N ALA A 398 -23.05 9.02 7.50
CA ALA A 398 -21.71 9.41 7.12
C ALA A 398 -20.66 8.41 7.63
N LEU A 399 -20.71 8.05 8.91
CA LEU A 399 -19.83 7.06 9.51
C LEU A 399 -20.04 5.66 8.90
N PHE A 400 -21.29 5.24 8.71
CA PHE A 400 -21.60 3.99 8.01
C PHE A 400 -20.94 3.95 6.62
N THR A 401 -21.11 5.03 5.86
CA THR A 401 -20.54 5.16 4.51
C THR A 401 -19.02 5.09 4.54
N LEU A 402 -18.37 5.79 5.49
CA LEU A 402 -16.93 5.75 5.65
C LEU A 402 -16.43 4.33 5.95
N HIS A 403 -17.08 3.59 6.85
CA HIS A 403 -16.69 2.20 7.14
C HIS A 403 -16.91 1.29 5.93
N MET A 404 -17.98 1.48 5.16
CA MET A 404 -18.29 0.66 3.99
C MET A 404 -17.32 0.85 2.81
N LEU A 405 -16.52 1.93 2.79
CA LEU A 405 -15.47 2.13 1.77
C LEU A 405 -14.46 0.99 1.76
N THR A 406 -14.16 0.39 2.90
CA THR A 406 -13.26 -0.76 3.01
C THR A 406 -13.72 -1.94 2.13
N PHE A 407 -15.03 -2.25 2.13
CA PHE A 407 -15.60 -3.28 1.26
C PHE A 407 -15.36 -2.99 -0.23
N TRP A 408 -15.58 -1.75 -0.66
CA TRP A 408 -15.41 -1.37 -2.06
C TRP A 408 -13.96 -1.47 -2.52
N TRP A 409 -13.01 -1.14 -1.65
CA TRP A 409 -11.59 -1.31 -1.96
C TRP A 409 -11.15 -2.78 -1.97
N GLU A 410 -11.66 -3.60 -1.06
CA GLU A 410 -11.40 -5.04 -1.10
C GLU A 410 -12.00 -5.69 -2.36
N LEU A 411 -13.19 -5.27 -2.77
CA LEU A 411 -13.80 -5.71 -4.03
C LEU A 411 -12.95 -5.28 -5.24
N ALA A 412 -12.47 -4.03 -5.26
CA ALA A 412 -11.60 -3.55 -6.32
C ALA A 412 -10.27 -4.33 -6.38
N ARG A 413 -9.68 -4.65 -5.22
CA ARG A 413 -8.47 -5.50 -5.13
C ARG A 413 -8.73 -6.90 -5.68
N TRP A 414 -9.84 -7.49 -5.32
CA TRP A 414 -10.19 -8.82 -5.81
C TRP A 414 -10.39 -8.85 -7.32
N ILE A 415 -11.10 -7.86 -7.88
CA ILE A 415 -11.29 -7.73 -9.33
C ILE A 415 -9.92 -7.57 -10.01
N ASP A 416 -9.06 -6.68 -9.51
CA ASP A 416 -7.71 -6.44 -10.03
C ASP A 416 -6.89 -7.75 -10.06
N SER A 417 -6.82 -8.44 -8.94
CA SER A 417 -6.07 -9.70 -8.83
C SER A 417 -6.62 -10.78 -9.74
N SER A 418 -7.96 -10.90 -9.84
CA SER A 418 -8.60 -11.89 -10.71
C SER A 418 -8.35 -11.61 -12.20
N MET A 419 -8.34 -10.34 -12.60
CA MET A 419 -7.99 -9.95 -13.98
C MET A 419 -6.52 -10.23 -14.28
N LEU A 420 -5.61 -9.88 -13.38
CA LEU A 420 -4.20 -10.20 -13.53
C LEU A 420 -3.97 -11.71 -13.59
N ASP A 421 -4.61 -12.46 -12.70
CA ASP A 421 -4.54 -13.92 -12.69
C ASP A 421 -4.98 -14.52 -14.01
N THR A 422 -6.10 -14.07 -14.57
CA THR A 422 -6.60 -14.51 -15.89
C THR A 422 -5.60 -14.21 -17.00
N LEU A 423 -4.98 -13.03 -16.98
CA LEU A 423 -3.98 -12.66 -17.99
C LEU A 423 -2.72 -13.51 -17.89
N TYR A 424 -2.22 -13.71 -16.68
CA TYR A 424 -0.99 -14.48 -16.46
C TYR A 424 -1.19 -15.99 -16.67
N HIS A 425 -2.34 -16.56 -16.30
CA HIS A 425 -2.63 -17.97 -16.55
C HIS A 425 -2.83 -18.29 -18.03
N GLN A 426 -3.33 -17.37 -18.84
CA GLN A 426 -3.44 -17.57 -20.29
C GLN A 426 -2.06 -17.58 -20.99
N VAL A 427 -1.07 -16.89 -20.43
CA VAL A 427 0.33 -16.88 -20.92
C VAL A 427 1.12 -18.08 -20.38
N SER A 428 0.63 -18.77 -19.37
CA SER A 428 1.38 -19.72 -18.54
C SER A 428 1.54 -21.14 -19.11
N ALA A 429 1.14 -21.41 -20.33
CA ALA A 429 1.44 -22.71 -20.94
C ALA A 429 2.95 -22.91 -21.22
N THR A 430 3.75 -21.85 -21.12
CA THR A 430 5.19 -21.84 -21.32
C THR A 430 5.89 -21.11 -20.17
N ASP A 431 7.19 -21.36 -19.96
CA ASP A 431 8.05 -20.78 -18.90
C ASP A 431 8.01 -19.24 -18.77
N GLN A 432 7.34 -18.55 -19.69
CA GLN A 432 7.18 -17.11 -19.76
C GLN A 432 6.41 -16.49 -18.58
N ALA A 433 5.52 -17.22 -17.91
CA ALA A 433 4.69 -16.62 -16.83
C ALA A 433 5.52 -16.30 -15.57
N LEU A 434 6.46 -17.15 -15.20
CA LEU A 434 7.38 -16.90 -14.10
C LEU A 434 8.38 -15.80 -14.47
N MET A 435 8.79 -15.79 -15.73
CA MET A 435 9.69 -14.79 -16.31
C MET A 435 9.05 -13.41 -16.43
N SER A 436 7.73 -13.34 -16.54
CA SER A 436 7.00 -12.08 -16.70
C SER A 436 6.61 -11.40 -15.39
N LEU A 437 6.71 -12.10 -14.24
CA LEU A 437 6.32 -11.55 -12.94
C LEU A 437 7.00 -10.23 -12.58
N PRO A 438 8.34 -10.09 -12.70
CA PRO A 438 8.99 -8.84 -12.30
C PRO A 438 9.27 -7.87 -13.45
N THR A 439 9.54 -8.35 -14.65
CA THR A 439 10.08 -7.51 -15.73
C THR A 439 9.15 -7.30 -16.91
N ALA A 440 8.32 -8.29 -17.28
CA ALA A 440 7.54 -8.22 -18.51
C ALA A 440 6.34 -7.26 -18.41
N GLY A 441 5.77 -7.07 -17.23
CA GLY A 441 4.73 -6.06 -17.06
C GLY A 441 5.25 -4.62 -17.23
N PHE A 442 6.57 -4.42 -17.20
CA PHE A 442 7.21 -3.13 -17.42
C PHE A 442 7.79 -2.98 -18.84
N MET A 443 8.19 -4.10 -19.46
CA MET A 443 8.88 -4.09 -20.76
C MET A 443 7.96 -4.48 -21.90
N ASP A 444 6.93 -5.28 -21.65
CA ASP A 444 5.91 -5.56 -22.65
C ASP A 444 4.95 -4.38 -22.70
N GLY A 445 5.36 -3.35 -23.43
CA GLY A 445 4.58 -2.15 -23.73
C GLY A 445 3.33 -2.43 -24.55
N THR A 446 2.66 -3.56 -24.28
CA THR A 446 1.37 -3.84 -24.88
C THR A 446 0.37 -2.83 -24.34
N VAL A 447 -0.23 -2.08 -25.23
CA VAL A 447 -1.31 -1.12 -24.95
C VAL A 447 -2.36 -1.74 -24.03
N THR A 448 -2.58 -3.05 -24.15
CA THR A 448 -3.52 -3.82 -23.32
C THR A 448 -3.16 -3.83 -21.84
N ALA A 449 -1.89 -4.07 -21.48
CA ALA A 449 -1.44 -4.06 -20.09
C ALA A 449 -1.58 -2.67 -19.46
N GLN A 450 -1.24 -1.62 -20.22
CA GLN A 450 -1.38 -0.22 -19.76
C GLN A 450 -2.84 0.19 -19.58
N VAL A 451 -3.73 -0.23 -20.50
CA VAL A 451 -5.17 0.05 -20.41
C VAL A 451 -5.79 -0.64 -19.20
N ILE A 452 -5.46 -1.91 -18.97
CA ILE A 452 -5.95 -2.65 -17.80
C ILE A 452 -5.49 -1.98 -16.51
N GLU A 453 -4.25 -1.57 -16.45
CA GLU A 453 -3.70 -0.91 -15.29
C GLU A 453 -4.36 0.43 -14.99
N TYR A 454 -4.63 1.22 -16.01
CA TYR A 454 -5.37 2.47 -15.90
C TYR A 454 -6.81 2.22 -15.44
N VAL A 455 -7.52 1.27 -16.07
CA VAL A 455 -8.90 0.92 -15.70
C VAL A 455 -8.97 0.48 -14.25
N MET A 456 -8.03 -0.33 -13.78
CA MET A 456 -8.01 -0.82 -12.41
C MET A 456 -7.72 0.29 -11.41
N GLY A 457 -6.78 1.19 -11.70
CA GLY A 457 -6.53 2.38 -10.86
C GLY A 457 -7.77 3.25 -10.73
N VAL A 458 -8.50 3.45 -11.82
CA VAL A 458 -9.75 4.19 -11.84
C VAL A 458 -10.84 3.49 -11.00
N MET A 459 -10.91 2.15 -11.00
CA MET A 459 -11.91 1.41 -10.21
C MET A 459 -11.80 1.64 -8.70
N PHE A 460 -10.59 1.85 -8.17
CA PHE A 460 -10.39 2.21 -6.75
C PHE A 460 -11.04 3.54 -6.35
N VAL A 461 -11.30 4.39 -7.31
CA VAL A 461 -11.97 5.69 -7.10
C VAL A 461 -13.44 5.62 -7.51
N VAL A 462 -13.74 5.03 -8.66
CA VAL A 462 -15.09 5.01 -9.24
C VAL A 462 -16.07 4.18 -8.40
N LEU A 463 -15.66 3.00 -7.90
CA LEU A 463 -16.55 2.17 -7.09
C LEU A 463 -16.98 2.84 -5.78
N PRO A 464 -16.07 3.41 -4.97
CA PRO A 464 -16.47 4.20 -3.81
C PRO A 464 -17.30 5.42 -4.17
N MET A 465 -16.97 6.16 -5.24
CA MET A 465 -17.73 7.32 -5.68
C MET A 465 -19.15 6.95 -6.12
N PHE A 466 -19.30 5.84 -6.81
CA PHE A 466 -20.64 5.32 -7.17
C PHE A 466 -21.45 5.06 -5.91
N PHE A 467 -20.88 4.39 -4.91
CA PHE A 467 -21.54 4.14 -3.65
C PHE A 467 -21.94 5.43 -2.92
N LEU A 468 -21.03 6.40 -2.83
CA LEU A 468 -21.31 7.72 -2.25
C LEU A 468 -22.45 8.44 -2.99
N SER A 469 -22.52 8.33 -4.30
CA SER A 469 -23.59 8.90 -5.13
C SER A 469 -24.94 8.24 -4.84
N VAL A 470 -24.98 6.92 -4.71
CA VAL A 470 -26.18 6.17 -4.35
C VAL A 470 -26.66 6.58 -2.95
N MET A 471 -25.76 6.70 -1.97
CA MET A 471 -26.09 7.14 -0.61
C MET A 471 -26.61 8.58 -0.58
N SER A 472 -26.05 9.47 -1.41
CA SER A 472 -26.52 10.84 -1.56
C SER A 472 -27.92 10.91 -2.18
N TRP A 473 -28.18 10.06 -3.17
CA TRP A 473 -29.49 9.96 -3.82
C TRP A 473 -30.59 9.45 -2.87
N ALA A 474 -30.23 8.59 -1.91
CA ALA A 474 -31.15 8.13 -0.85
C ALA A 474 -31.57 9.24 0.15
N GLY A 475 -31.20 10.51 -0.11
CA GLY A 475 -31.63 11.68 0.67
C GLY A 475 -30.67 12.10 1.79
N TYR A 476 -29.54 11.44 1.91
CA TYR A 476 -28.50 11.79 2.88
C TYR A 476 -27.37 12.53 2.14
N ASN A 477 -27.29 13.84 2.27
CA ASN A 477 -26.24 14.69 1.67
C ASN A 477 -24.84 14.44 2.27
N VAL A 478 -24.49 13.18 2.45
CA VAL A 478 -23.19 12.73 2.97
C VAL A 478 -22.11 12.82 1.89
N GLY A 479 -22.54 12.67 0.62
CA GLY A 479 -21.62 12.42 -0.49
C GLY A 479 -20.78 13.63 -0.92
N SER A 480 -21.30 14.87 -0.81
CA SER A 480 -20.61 16.02 -1.39
C SER A 480 -19.27 16.34 -0.72
N GLY A 481 -19.17 16.23 0.60
CA GLY A 481 -17.93 16.48 1.33
C GLY A 481 -16.89 15.40 1.10
N VAL A 482 -17.26 14.14 1.26
CA VAL A 482 -16.35 12.99 1.08
C VAL A 482 -15.97 12.84 -0.40
N GLN A 483 -16.92 13.03 -1.31
CA GLN A 483 -16.67 13.03 -2.74
C GLN A 483 -15.68 14.11 -3.16
N THR A 484 -15.85 15.34 -2.64
CA THR A 484 -14.92 16.46 -2.91
C THR A 484 -13.51 16.16 -2.37
N LEU A 485 -13.41 15.56 -1.18
CA LEU A 485 -12.11 15.19 -0.60
C LEU A 485 -11.43 14.07 -1.39
N LEU A 486 -12.16 13.04 -1.81
CA LEU A 486 -11.62 11.96 -2.65
C LEU A 486 -11.19 12.47 -4.01
N THR A 487 -12.00 13.34 -4.65
CA THR A 487 -11.65 13.95 -5.95
C THR A 487 -10.39 14.80 -5.83
N ARG A 488 -10.29 15.64 -4.79
CA ARG A 488 -9.08 16.46 -4.55
C ARG A 488 -7.86 15.64 -4.21
N ALA A 489 -8.00 14.52 -3.50
CA ALA A 489 -6.89 13.61 -3.22
C ALA A 489 -6.38 12.94 -4.50
N THR A 490 -7.28 12.55 -5.41
CA THR A 490 -6.92 11.96 -6.71
C THR A 490 -6.31 13.00 -7.67
N GLU A 491 -6.89 14.20 -7.74
CA GLU A 491 -6.34 15.32 -8.52
C GLU A 491 -4.97 15.75 -8.00
N GLY A 492 -4.80 15.80 -6.67
CA GLY A 492 -3.52 16.11 -6.02
C GLY A 492 -2.44 15.07 -6.33
N ALA A 493 -2.76 13.79 -6.35
CA ALA A 493 -1.85 12.72 -6.71
C ALA A 493 -1.46 12.78 -8.20
N GLN A 494 -2.41 13.06 -9.09
CA GLN A 494 -2.16 13.24 -10.52
C GLN A 494 -1.33 14.51 -10.79
N ALA A 495 -1.63 15.62 -10.15
CA ALA A 495 -0.88 16.87 -10.30
C ALA A 495 0.56 16.78 -9.78
N GLN A 496 0.82 16.00 -8.73
CA GLN A 496 2.18 15.72 -8.27
C GLN A 496 2.94 14.81 -9.24
N ALA A 497 2.29 13.83 -9.82
CA ALA A 497 2.87 12.97 -10.85
C ALA A 497 3.25 13.78 -12.11
N GLU A 498 2.39 14.69 -12.56
CA GLU A 498 2.67 15.60 -13.69
C GLU A 498 3.81 16.59 -13.39
N LYS A 499 3.87 17.14 -12.17
CA LYS A 499 4.98 18.02 -11.75
C LYS A 499 6.30 17.27 -11.67
N GLY A 500 6.32 16.04 -11.19
CA GLY A 500 7.49 15.18 -11.18
C GLY A 500 8.04 14.93 -12.58
N THR A 501 7.17 14.64 -13.54
CA THR A 501 7.53 14.44 -14.96
C THR A 501 7.99 15.72 -15.63
N SER A 502 7.35 16.85 -15.37
CA SER A 502 7.75 18.14 -15.93
C SER A 502 9.10 18.63 -15.40
N GLN A 503 9.41 18.37 -14.13
CA GLN A 503 10.71 18.66 -13.54
C GLN A 503 11.83 17.77 -14.12
N LEU A 504 11.55 16.48 -14.34
CA LEU A 504 12.49 15.56 -14.99
C LEU A 504 12.73 15.95 -16.46
N MET A 505 11.69 16.34 -17.19
CA MET A 505 11.83 16.85 -18.56
C MET A 505 12.58 18.17 -18.63
N SER A 506 12.40 19.07 -17.66
CA SER A 506 13.11 20.33 -17.61
C SER A 506 14.58 20.15 -17.21
N ALA A 507 14.90 19.20 -16.34
CA ALA A 507 16.25 18.81 -16.00
C ALA A 507 16.99 18.19 -17.20
N ALA A 508 16.31 17.28 -17.94
CA ALA A 508 16.84 16.69 -19.16
C ALA A 508 17.05 17.71 -20.30
N ARG A 509 16.26 18.80 -20.33
CA ARG A 509 16.40 19.89 -21.29
C ARG A 509 17.52 20.88 -20.94
N LYS A 510 17.84 21.04 -19.65
CA LYS A 510 18.97 21.88 -19.17
C LYS A 510 20.32 21.18 -19.28
N SER A 511 20.36 19.88 -19.46
CA SER A 511 21.60 19.10 -19.69
C SER A 511 22.00 19.00 -21.17
N LYS A 512 21.27 19.64 -22.08
CA LYS A 512 21.65 19.91 -23.45
C LYS A 512 22.20 21.34 -23.59
#